data_baa2cecc4680951d59d2f3172791fd78
#
_entry.id   baa2cecc4680951d59d2f3172791fd78
#
_cell.length_a   1.000
_cell.length_b   1.000
_cell.length_c   1.000
_cell.angle_alpha   90.00
_cell.angle_beta   90.00
_cell.angle_gamma   90.00
#
_symmetry.space_group_name_H-M   'P 1'
#
loop_
_entity.id
_entity.type
_entity.pdbx_description
1 polymer ?
#
loop_
_entity_poly.entity_id
_entity_poly.type
_entity_poly.pdbx_seq_one_letter_code
_entity_poly.pdbx_strand_id
1 'polypeptide(L)'
;AYLLNPGDPAIMDSLGWALFLRGDAQQALPHLEKAMAMMPDPEIAAHLGEVYWFLGSRDDAMKAWQRGLGQVPKHKNILETMRRLKVEQQNEEVGQ
;
A
#
# COMPACT_ATOMS: atom_id res chain seq x y z
N ALA A 1 -12.10 27.67 11.35
CA ALA A 1 -10.85 26.99 11.19
C ALA A 1 -11.05 25.56 10.81
N TYR A 2 -10.13 25.09 10.05
CA TYR A 2 -10.22 23.77 9.55
C TYR A 2 -9.31 22.90 10.36
N LEU A 3 -9.85 21.89 10.97
CA LEU A 3 -9.08 21.04 11.80
C LEU A 3 -8.95 19.68 11.16
N LEU A 4 -7.72 19.21 11.04
CA LEU A 4 -7.51 17.86 10.54
C LEU A 4 -7.62 16.89 11.70
N ASN A 5 -8.26 15.78 11.47
CA ASN A 5 -8.38 14.75 12.48
C ASN A 5 -7.25 13.75 12.24
N PRO A 6 -6.20 13.78 13.04
CA PRO A 6 -5.08 12.88 12.80
C PRO A 6 -5.43 11.39 12.97
N GLY A 7 -6.59 11.11 13.55
CA GLY A 7 -7.05 9.74 13.66
C GLY A 7 -7.85 9.26 12.46
N ASP A 8 -8.10 10.15 11.48
CA ASP A 8 -8.85 9.77 10.30
C ASP A 8 -7.97 8.91 9.40
N PRO A 9 -8.40 7.72 9.00
CA PRO A 9 -7.55 6.87 8.17
C PRO A 9 -7.16 7.51 6.84
N ALA A 10 -8.02 8.34 6.26
CA ALA A 10 -7.65 9.02 5.02
C ALA A 10 -6.52 10.01 5.25
N ILE A 11 -6.52 10.69 6.40
CA ILE A 11 -5.44 11.61 6.73
C ILE A 11 -4.16 10.85 7.02
N MET A 12 -4.27 9.72 7.74
CA MET A 12 -3.10 8.90 8.00
C MET A 12 -2.49 8.36 6.74
N ASP A 13 -3.33 7.95 5.78
CA ASP A 13 -2.86 7.45 4.50
C ASP A 13 -2.11 8.56 3.77
N SER A 14 -2.68 9.75 3.73
CA SER A 14 -2.05 10.87 3.05
C SER A 14 -0.72 11.24 3.69
N LEU A 15 -0.67 11.25 5.02
CA LEU A 15 0.55 11.57 5.72
C LEU A 15 1.61 10.50 5.46
N GLY A 16 1.23 9.24 5.55
CA GLY A 16 2.16 8.16 5.28
C GLY A 16 2.70 8.22 3.86
N TRP A 17 1.80 8.47 2.90
CA TRP A 17 2.24 8.53 1.51
C TRP A 17 3.19 9.71 1.28
N ALA A 18 2.90 10.86 1.91
CA ALA A 18 3.79 12.01 1.78
C ALA A 18 5.17 11.71 2.35
N LEU A 19 5.23 11.01 3.49
CA LEU A 19 6.51 10.63 4.07
C LEU A 19 7.26 9.70 3.13
N PHE A 20 6.56 8.75 2.51
CA PHE A 20 7.20 7.84 1.58
C PHE A 20 7.79 8.60 0.39
N LEU A 21 7.05 9.57 -0.15
CA LEU A 21 7.53 10.34 -1.30
C LEU A 21 8.72 11.21 -0.94
N ARG A 22 8.89 11.55 0.33
CA ARG A 22 10.05 12.28 0.77
C ARG A 22 11.25 11.38 0.98
N GLY A 23 11.09 10.09 0.88
CA GLY A 23 12.18 9.15 1.12
C GLY A 23 12.18 8.53 2.50
N ASP A 24 11.14 8.81 3.31
CA ASP A 24 11.07 8.31 4.67
C ASP A 24 10.18 7.07 4.76
N ALA A 25 10.53 6.03 4.03
CA ALA A 25 9.68 4.85 3.94
C ALA A 25 9.44 4.18 5.30
N GLN A 26 10.45 4.14 6.15
CA GLN A 26 10.26 3.52 7.45
C GLN A 26 9.30 4.29 8.32
N GLN A 27 9.32 5.62 8.24
CA GLN A 27 8.38 6.42 9.01
C GLN A 27 7.00 6.38 8.41
N ALA A 28 6.89 6.15 7.10
CA ALA A 28 5.59 6.07 6.45
C ALA A 28 4.84 4.82 6.87
N LEU A 29 5.55 3.74 7.13
CA LEU A 29 4.94 2.44 7.34
C LEU A 29 3.92 2.41 8.48
N PRO A 30 4.24 2.88 9.70
CA PRO A 30 3.25 2.79 10.77
C PRO A 30 1.98 3.57 10.50
N HIS A 31 2.09 4.70 9.79
CA HIS A 31 0.90 5.48 9.46
C HIS A 31 0.01 4.70 8.49
N LEU A 32 0.61 4.06 7.49
CA LEU A 32 -0.16 3.31 6.51
C LEU A 32 -0.72 2.01 7.10
N GLU A 33 0.04 1.37 7.99
CA GLU A 33 -0.47 0.17 8.63
C GLU A 33 -1.67 0.50 9.51
N LYS A 34 -1.60 1.61 10.23
CA LYS A 34 -2.71 1.99 11.09
C LYS A 34 -3.92 2.39 10.26
N ALA A 35 -3.70 3.11 9.16
CA ALA A 35 -4.80 3.49 8.29
C ALA A 35 -5.49 2.25 7.72
N MET A 36 -4.72 1.27 7.29
CA MET A 36 -5.27 0.04 6.71
C MET A 36 -6.02 -0.77 7.76
N ALA A 37 -5.55 -0.77 9.01
CA ALA A 37 -6.24 -1.49 10.07
C ALA A 37 -7.58 -0.84 10.38
N MET A 38 -7.65 0.49 10.29
CA MET A 38 -8.89 1.19 10.60
C MET A 38 -9.86 1.17 9.44
N MET A 39 -9.37 1.27 8.22
CA MET A 39 -10.21 1.29 7.04
C MET A 39 -9.50 0.55 5.93
N PRO A 40 -9.77 -0.74 5.77
CA PRO A 40 -9.07 -1.55 4.76
C PRO A 40 -9.54 -1.22 3.35
N ASP A 41 -9.04 -0.13 2.83
CA ASP A 41 -9.40 0.41 1.55
C ASP A 41 -8.38 0.03 0.50
N PRO A 42 -8.78 -0.30 -0.74
CA PRO A 42 -7.82 -0.69 -1.77
C PRO A 42 -6.78 0.37 -2.09
N GLU A 43 -7.13 1.67 -1.96
CA GLU A 43 -6.14 2.71 -2.20
C GLU A 43 -5.06 2.68 -1.12
N ILE A 44 -5.46 2.48 0.13
CA ILE A 44 -4.50 2.39 1.22
C ILE A 44 -3.66 1.13 1.02
N ALA A 45 -4.29 0.05 0.57
CA ALA A 45 -3.56 -1.19 0.31
C ALA A 45 -2.50 -0.99 -0.78
N ALA A 46 -2.81 -0.20 -1.81
CA ALA A 46 -1.85 0.08 -2.87
C ALA A 46 -0.63 0.80 -2.31
N HIS A 47 -0.86 1.80 -1.47
CA HIS A 47 0.23 2.57 -0.88
C HIS A 47 1.03 1.72 0.10
N LEU A 48 0.35 0.98 0.95
CA LEU A 48 1.03 0.17 1.95
C LEU A 48 1.89 -0.89 1.28
N GLY A 49 1.36 -1.54 0.25
CA GLY A 49 2.12 -2.54 -0.47
C GLY A 49 3.38 -1.96 -1.10
N GLU A 50 3.28 -0.75 -1.64
CA GLU A 50 4.45 -0.13 -2.27
C GLU A 50 5.54 0.18 -1.23
N VAL A 51 5.15 0.65 -0.05
CA VAL A 51 6.12 0.94 1.00
C VAL A 51 6.79 -0.35 1.47
N TYR A 52 6.02 -1.41 1.67
CA TYR A 52 6.61 -2.70 2.03
C TYR A 52 7.59 -3.17 0.95
N TRP A 53 7.19 -3.02 -0.31
CA TRP A 53 8.04 -3.46 -1.41
C TRP A 53 9.36 -2.71 -1.41
N PHE A 54 9.29 -1.40 -1.21
CA PHE A 54 10.49 -0.58 -1.20
C PHE A 54 11.41 -0.96 -0.04
N LEU A 55 10.84 -1.34 1.09
CA LEU A 55 11.60 -1.72 2.26
C LEU A 55 12.11 -3.17 2.19
N GLY A 56 11.80 -3.88 1.13
CA GLY A 56 12.27 -5.25 0.96
C GLY A 56 11.37 -6.31 1.55
N SER A 57 10.25 -5.90 2.15
CA SER A 57 9.30 -6.86 2.75
C SER A 57 8.31 -7.30 1.70
N ARG A 58 8.76 -8.10 0.75
CA ARG A 58 7.94 -8.44 -0.40
C ARG A 58 6.73 -9.30 -0.07
N ASP A 59 6.86 -10.20 0.89
CA ASP A 59 5.72 -11.00 1.29
C ASP A 59 4.63 -10.12 1.89
N ASP A 60 4.99 -9.14 2.69
CA ASP A 60 4.01 -8.24 3.28
C ASP A 60 3.38 -7.36 2.20
N ALA A 61 4.16 -6.95 1.20
CA ALA A 61 3.63 -6.17 0.10
C ALA A 61 2.56 -6.98 -0.64
N MET A 62 2.85 -8.24 -0.92
CA MET A 62 1.89 -9.08 -1.63
C MET A 62 0.62 -9.27 -0.81
N LYS A 63 0.76 -9.45 0.51
CA LYS A 63 -0.42 -9.61 1.36
C LYS A 63 -1.27 -8.36 1.36
N ALA A 64 -0.65 -7.18 1.41
CA ALA A 64 -1.38 -5.93 1.40
C ALA A 64 -2.15 -5.78 0.09
N TRP A 65 -1.49 -6.03 -1.04
CA TRP A 65 -2.16 -5.90 -2.33
C TRP A 65 -3.27 -6.94 -2.49
N GLN A 66 -3.04 -8.16 -2.00
CA GLN A 66 -4.07 -9.19 -2.12
C GLN A 66 -5.29 -8.86 -1.29
N ARG A 67 -5.12 -8.22 -0.14
CA ARG A 67 -6.28 -7.79 0.63
C ARG A 67 -7.09 -6.75 -0.13
N GLY A 68 -6.42 -5.80 -0.79
CA GLY A 68 -7.12 -4.81 -1.58
C GLY A 68 -7.80 -5.42 -2.80
N LEU A 69 -7.12 -6.34 -3.48
CA LEU A 69 -7.71 -7.00 -4.63
C LEU A 69 -8.84 -7.95 -4.23
N GLY A 70 -8.83 -8.42 -2.98
CA GLY A 70 -9.95 -9.21 -2.49
C GLY A 70 -11.23 -8.41 -2.42
N GLN A 71 -11.13 -7.09 -2.22
CA GLN A 71 -12.29 -6.24 -2.21
C GLN A 71 -12.64 -5.76 -3.61
N VAL A 72 -11.65 -5.38 -4.41
CA VAL A 72 -11.86 -4.90 -5.77
C VAL A 72 -10.85 -5.62 -6.65
N PRO A 73 -11.23 -6.75 -7.26
CA PRO A 73 -10.28 -7.62 -7.95
C PRO A 73 -9.51 -6.96 -9.09
N LYS A 74 -10.08 -5.93 -9.71
CA LYS A 74 -9.38 -5.27 -10.79
C LYS A 74 -9.08 -3.83 -10.44
N HIS A 75 -8.78 -3.57 -9.16
CA HIS A 75 -8.50 -2.23 -8.71
C HIS A 75 -7.32 -1.65 -9.47
N LYS A 76 -7.55 -0.55 -10.16
CA LYS A 76 -6.58 -0.02 -11.10
C LYS A 76 -5.27 0.38 -10.45
N ASN A 77 -5.34 1.08 -9.33
CA ASN A 77 -4.12 1.56 -8.70
C ASN A 77 -3.25 0.44 -8.18
N ILE A 78 -3.86 -0.62 -7.64
CA ILE A 78 -3.08 -1.76 -7.18
C ILE A 78 -2.40 -2.43 -8.35
N LEU A 79 -3.15 -2.69 -9.42
CA LEU A 79 -2.60 -3.39 -10.57
C LEU A 79 -1.52 -2.56 -11.26
N GLU A 80 -1.72 -1.25 -11.34
CA GLU A 80 -0.71 -0.41 -11.95
C GLU A 80 0.54 -0.34 -11.10
N THR A 81 0.39 -0.31 -9.76
CA THR A 81 1.53 -0.30 -8.86
C THR A 81 2.33 -1.57 -9.04
N MET A 82 1.65 -2.71 -9.08
CA MET A 82 2.33 -3.98 -9.24
C MET A 82 3.06 -4.04 -10.58
N ARG A 83 2.43 -3.51 -11.63
CA ARG A 83 3.08 -3.51 -12.93
C ARG A 83 4.29 -2.59 -12.93
N ARG A 84 4.17 -1.42 -12.34
CA ARG A 84 5.26 -0.45 -12.32
C ARG A 84 6.45 -1.00 -11.55
N LEU A 85 6.20 -1.72 -10.47
CA LEU A 85 7.25 -2.29 -9.66
C LEU A 85 7.74 -3.63 -10.18
N LYS A 86 7.13 -4.10 -11.27
CA LYS A 86 7.52 -5.36 -11.90
C LYS A 86 7.38 -6.54 -10.95
N VAL A 87 6.26 -6.57 -10.25
CA VAL A 87 5.97 -7.64 -9.33
C VAL A 87 5.63 -8.88 -10.13
N GLU A 88 6.33 -9.97 -9.87
CA GLU A 88 6.07 -11.18 -10.61
C GLU A 88 4.97 -11.96 -9.97
N GLN A 89 4.10 -12.52 -10.79
CA GLN A 89 3.05 -13.36 -10.28
C GLN A 89 3.64 -14.70 -9.99
N GLN A 90 3.12 -15.33 -8.94
CA GLN A 90 3.67 -16.54 -8.58
C GLN A 90 3.64 -17.58 -9.63
N ASN A 91 2.62 -17.63 -10.38
CA ASN A 91 2.53 -18.66 -11.33
C ASN A 91 3.34 -18.40 -12.54
N GLU A 92 3.96 -17.30 -12.63
CA GLU A 92 4.65 -17.06 -13.76
C GLU A 92 5.88 -17.71 -13.86
N GLU A 93 6.39 -17.96 -12.81
CA GLU A 93 7.60 -18.48 -12.85
C GLU A 93 7.61 -19.73 -13.44
N VAL A 94 6.55 -20.19 -13.52
CA VAL A 94 6.54 -21.33 -14.09
C VAL A 94 7.06 -21.25 -15.39
N GLY A 95 7.16 -20.62 -15.71
CA GLY A 95 7.60 -20.62 -16.76
C GLY A 95 8.46 -20.85 -17.39
N GLN A 96 8.30 -20.93 -17.13
CA GLN A 96 8.88 -21.07 -17.52
C GLN A 96 9.37 -21.35 -17.71
#